data_6d913fcfb1e8dd9b5f30e74861e9e85c
#
_entry.id   6d913fcfb1e8dd9b5f30e74861e9e85c
#
_cell.length_a   1.000
_cell.length_b   1.000
_cell.length_c   1.000
_cell.angle_alpha   90.00
_cell.angle_beta   90.00
_cell.angle_gamma   90.00
#
_symmetry.space_group_name_H-M   'P 1'
#
loop_
_entity.id
_entity.type
_entity.pdbx_description
1 polymer ?
#
loop_
_entity_poly.entity_id
_entity_poly.type
_entity_poly.pdbx_seq_one_letter_code
_entity_poly.pdbx_strand_id
1 'polypeptide(L)'
;ESDSPTQGPLREESPLLFIARNWQTQLIRNEHAEIRSELHKTIQAIYSCLFQYESEFSGEQDFFRFRGQDNLFRYLPVGKVTVRLHEDDSLFETLIRIAAARIAKCKVEVSLPPDLNNSVTKFLAKTEGKRLCESVKIYTETDEKLAKRLMATESGTAIDRLRYAHPDRVPKIIHQASAKLGKHISRHVPLTEGRIEMLRYLREQSISIDYHRYGN
;
A
#
# COMPACT_ATOMS: atom_id res chain seq x y z
N GLU A 1 26.93 -26.39 27.31
CA GLU A 1 25.42 -26.31 27.32
C GLU A 1 25.02 -25.47 26.14
N SER A 2 24.39 -26.16 25.17
CA SER A 2 23.98 -25.60 23.89
C SER A 2 22.61 -24.93 24.07
N ASP A 3 22.56 -23.60 24.03
CA ASP A 3 21.33 -22.85 23.90
C ASP A 3 20.73 -23.05 22.50
N SER A 4 19.72 -23.91 22.42
CA SER A 4 18.86 -24.02 21.26
C SER A 4 18.04 -22.73 21.14
N PRO A 5 17.93 -22.12 19.94
CA PRO A 5 17.11 -20.93 19.77
C PRO A 5 15.64 -21.30 20.02
N THR A 6 15.07 -20.71 21.05
CA THR A 6 13.64 -20.76 21.36
C THR A 6 12.88 -20.23 20.15
N GLN A 7 12.14 -21.11 19.46
CA GLN A 7 11.19 -20.72 18.42
C GLN A 7 10.17 -19.78 19.07
N GLY A 8 10.20 -18.51 18.70
CA GLY A 8 9.18 -17.55 19.08
C GLY A 8 7.78 -18.00 18.60
N PRO A 9 6.71 -17.52 19.24
CA PRO A 9 5.35 -17.94 18.91
C PRO A 9 5.10 -17.72 17.41
N LEU A 10 4.46 -18.73 16.78
CA LEU A 10 4.03 -18.69 15.38
C LEU A 10 3.34 -17.35 15.11
N ARG A 11 3.96 -16.48 14.31
CA ARG A 11 3.36 -15.21 13.90
C ARG A 11 2.07 -15.55 13.16
N GLU A 12 0.96 -14.96 13.58
CA GLU A 12 -0.30 -15.07 12.85
C GLU A 12 -0.06 -14.80 11.37
N GLU A 13 -0.46 -15.74 10.54
CA GLU A 13 -0.23 -15.66 9.10
C GLU A 13 -0.91 -14.40 8.54
N SER A 14 -0.16 -13.54 7.87
CA SER A 14 -0.71 -12.32 7.27
C SER A 14 -1.92 -12.67 6.38
N PRO A 15 -3.08 -11.99 6.53
CA PRO A 15 -4.25 -12.22 5.67
C PRO A 15 -3.94 -12.12 4.18
N LEU A 16 -2.97 -11.27 3.80
CA LEU A 16 -2.54 -11.12 2.41
C LEU A 16 -1.67 -12.28 1.93
N LEU A 17 -0.91 -12.92 2.82
CA LEU A 17 -0.20 -14.15 2.51
C LEU A 17 -1.19 -15.29 2.20
N PHE A 18 -2.24 -15.40 2.99
CA PHE A 18 -3.31 -16.37 2.75
C PHE A 18 -4.02 -16.14 1.41
N ILE A 19 -4.31 -14.86 1.07
CA ILE A 19 -4.90 -14.48 -0.23
C ILE A 19 -3.96 -14.88 -1.38
N ALA A 20 -2.66 -14.57 -1.28
CA ALA A 20 -1.68 -14.90 -2.29
C ALA A 20 -1.58 -16.42 -2.52
N ARG A 21 -1.56 -17.23 -1.47
CA ARG A 21 -1.55 -18.70 -1.55
C ARG A 21 -2.82 -19.25 -2.20
N ASN A 22 -3.99 -18.73 -1.85
CA ASN A 22 -5.24 -19.13 -2.48
C ASN A 22 -5.27 -18.80 -3.97
N TRP A 23 -4.79 -17.61 -4.36
CA TRP A 23 -4.67 -17.26 -5.77
C TRP A 23 -3.69 -18.18 -6.51
N GLN A 24 -2.58 -18.54 -5.89
CA GLN A 24 -1.62 -19.48 -6.46
C GLN A 24 -2.25 -20.84 -6.77
N THR A 25 -3.10 -21.36 -5.87
CA THR A 25 -3.84 -22.61 -6.10
C THR A 25 -4.86 -22.46 -7.24
N GLN A 26 -5.49 -21.29 -7.38
CA GLN A 26 -6.47 -21.02 -8.43
C GLN A 26 -5.84 -20.75 -9.79
N LEU A 27 -4.58 -20.30 -9.85
CA LEU A 27 -3.85 -20.13 -11.12
C LEU A 27 -3.79 -21.41 -11.93
N ILE A 28 -3.75 -22.57 -11.27
CA ILE A 28 -3.74 -23.90 -11.90
C ILE A 28 -5.06 -24.20 -12.59
N ARG A 29 -6.17 -23.59 -12.14
CA ARG A 29 -7.55 -23.86 -12.60
C ARG A 29 -8.08 -22.82 -13.59
N ASN A 30 -7.35 -21.73 -13.81
CA ASN A 30 -7.85 -20.61 -14.62
C ASN A 30 -7.44 -20.77 -16.11
N GLU A 31 -8.41 -20.79 -17.00
CA GLU A 31 -8.19 -21.02 -18.43
C GLU A 31 -7.68 -19.78 -19.18
N HIS A 32 -7.85 -18.57 -18.60
CA HIS A 32 -7.44 -17.31 -19.22
C HIS A 32 -5.97 -16.99 -18.96
N ALA A 33 -5.09 -17.19 -19.95
CA ALA A 33 -3.64 -17.01 -19.84
C ALA A 33 -3.22 -15.60 -19.39
N GLU A 34 -3.92 -14.56 -19.85
CA GLU A 34 -3.63 -13.17 -19.49
C GLU A 34 -3.88 -12.89 -18.00
N ILE A 35 -5.07 -13.26 -17.49
CA ILE A 35 -5.41 -13.11 -16.06
C ILE A 35 -4.41 -13.90 -15.20
N ARG A 36 -4.01 -15.08 -15.65
CA ARG A 36 -3.03 -15.92 -14.98
C ARG A 36 -1.69 -15.24 -14.84
N SER A 37 -1.19 -14.61 -15.92
CA SER A 37 0.07 -13.87 -15.93
C SER A 37 0.04 -12.68 -14.96
N GLU A 38 -1.01 -11.88 -15.01
CA GLU A 38 -1.21 -10.72 -14.13
C GLU A 38 -1.33 -11.12 -12.65
N LEU A 39 -2.05 -12.19 -12.34
CA LEU A 39 -2.17 -12.72 -10.98
C LEU A 39 -0.84 -13.29 -10.49
N HIS A 40 -0.09 -14.03 -11.32
CA HIS A 40 1.22 -14.55 -10.94
C HIS A 40 2.18 -13.42 -10.57
N LYS A 41 2.24 -12.38 -11.40
CA LYS A 41 3.01 -11.17 -11.14
C LYS A 41 2.59 -10.48 -9.83
N THR A 42 1.28 -10.42 -9.58
CA THR A 42 0.73 -9.84 -8.33
C THR A 42 1.14 -10.64 -7.10
N ILE A 43 1.08 -11.97 -7.17
CA ILE A 43 1.48 -12.85 -6.07
C ILE A 43 2.96 -12.66 -5.74
N GLN A 44 3.83 -12.63 -6.74
CA GLN A 44 5.26 -12.38 -6.54
C GLN A 44 5.51 -11.03 -5.86
N ALA A 45 4.80 -9.98 -6.31
CA ALA A 45 4.91 -8.65 -5.71
C ALA A 45 4.40 -8.61 -4.26
N ILE A 46 3.31 -9.31 -3.94
CA ILE A 46 2.81 -9.42 -2.55
C ILE A 46 3.86 -10.10 -1.65
N TYR A 47 4.46 -11.20 -2.09
CA TYR A 47 5.54 -11.85 -1.32
C TYR A 47 6.73 -10.93 -1.12
N SER A 48 7.16 -10.21 -2.17
CA SER A 48 8.24 -9.24 -2.08
C SER A 48 7.90 -8.12 -1.08
N CYS A 49 6.69 -7.54 -1.14
CA CYS A 49 6.25 -6.51 -0.20
C CYS A 49 6.19 -7.01 1.25
N LEU A 50 5.66 -8.21 1.49
CA LEU A 50 5.60 -8.81 2.83
C LEU A 50 6.99 -9.02 3.40
N PHE A 51 7.89 -9.61 2.61
CA PHE A 51 9.28 -9.82 3.02
C PHE A 51 9.97 -8.51 3.39
N GLN A 52 9.87 -7.47 2.55
CA GLN A 52 10.49 -6.18 2.81
C GLN A 52 9.86 -5.47 4.01
N TYR A 53 8.54 -5.58 4.18
CA TYR A 53 7.87 -5.02 5.34
C TYR A 53 8.40 -5.64 6.65
N GLU A 54 8.52 -6.95 6.70
CA GLU A 54 9.00 -7.65 7.89
C GLU A 54 10.49 -7.42 8.16
N SER A 55 11.31 -7.39 7.11
CA SER A 55 12.78 -7.28 7.25
C SER A 55 13.28 -5.86 7.47
N GLU A 56 12.61 -4.84 6.91
CA GLU A 56 13.11 -3.45 6.93
C GLU A 56 12.10 -2.47 7.54
N PHE A 57 10.81 -2.52 7.12
CA PHE A 57 9.88 -1.41 7.38
C PHE A 57 9.09 -1.52 8.68
N SER A 58 9.01 -2.69 9.30
CA SER A 58 8.20 -2.90 10.51
C SER A 58 8.93 -2.57 11.81
N GLY A 59 10.24 -2.36 11.77
CA GLY A 59 11.10 -2.15 12.95
C GLY A 59 11.58 -0.73 13.12
N GLU A 60 12.10 -0.45 14.30
CA GLU A 60 12.86 0.77 14.59
C GLU A 60 14.36 0.43 14.55
N GLN A 61 15.16 1.38 14.06
CA GLN A 61 16.61 1.22 13.88
C GLN A 61 17.32 2.39 14.53
N ASP A 62 18.33 2.12 15.36
CA ASP A 62 19.35 3.11 15.73
C ASP A 62 20.65 2.74 15.02
N PHE A 63 20.95 3.43 13.94
CA PHE A 63 22.14 3.19 13.13
C PHE A 63 23.43 3.72 13.77
N PHE A 64 23.33 4.71 14.65
CA PHE A 64 24.49 5.43 15.20
C PHE A 64 24.92 4.90 16.55
N ARG A 65 23.99 4.50 17.41
CA ARG A 65 24.23 3.96 18.76
C ARG A 65 25.16 4.84 19.59
N PHE A 66 24.95 6.16 19.54
CA PHE A 66 25.77 7.10 20.29
C PHE A 66 25.52 6.96 21.80
N ARG A 67 26.61 7.03 22.58
CA ARG A 67 26.51 7.00 24.04
C ARG A 67 25.80 8.27 24.52
N GLY A 68 24.70 8.10 25.24
CA GLY A 68 23.92 9.20 25.81
C GLY A 68 22.93 9.84 24.83
N GLN A 69 22.69 9.22 23.68
CA GLN A 69 21.73 9.66 22.70
C GLN A 69 21.14 8.47 21.96
N ASP A 70 19.81 8.44 21.82
CA ASP A 70 19.11 7.50 20.94
C ASP A 70 18.69 8.22 19.66
N ASN A 71 19.02 7.64 18.51
CA ASN A 71 18.66 8.15 17.20
C ASN A 71 17.78 7.12 16.47
N LEU A 72 16.51 7.12 16.79
CA LEU A 72 15.55 6.16 16.27
C LEU A 72 15.09 6.56 14.87
N PHE A 73 15.25 5.66 13.94
CA PHE A 73 14.72 5.77 12.58
C PHE A 73 13.66 4.69 12.36
N ARG A 74 12.50 5.08 11.84
CA ARG A 74 11.41 4.14 11.54
C ARG A 74 10.55 4.59 10.38
N TYR A 75 9.81 3.64 9.85
CA TYR A 75 8.79 3.89 8.83
C TYR A 75 7.38 3.84 9.44
N LEU A 76 6.56 4.82 9.11
CA LEU A 76 5.17 4.90 9.52
C LEU A 76 4.26 4.84 8.31
N PRO A 77 3.03 4.25 8.41
CA PRO A 77 2.06 4.34 7.34
C PRO A 77 1.71 5.80 7.04
N VAL A 78 1.48 6.09 5.76
CA VAL A 78 1.06 7.44 5.30
C VAL A 78 -0.26 7.88 5.92
N GLY A 79 -1.08 6.96 6.39
CA GLY A 79 -2.42 7.21 6.88
C GLY A 79 -3.46 6.68 5.90
N LYS A 80 -4.31 7.55 5.35
CA LYS A 80 -5.35 7.15 4.39
C LYS A 80 -4.85 7.28 2.95
N VAL A 81 -4.83 6.15 2.25
CA VAL A 81 -4.48 6.06 0.83
C VAL A 81 -5.72 5.77 0.01
N THR A 82 -6.03 6.61 -0.97
CA THR A 82 -7.08 6.37 -1.95
C THR A 82 -6.46 5.91 -3.27
N VAL A 83 -6.71 4.67 -3.65
CA VAL A 83 -6.31 4.09 -4.94
C VAL A 83 -7.37 4.48 -5.97
N ARG A 84 -7.06 5.41 -6.88
CA ARG A 84 -7.94 5.77 -8.00
C ARG A 84 -7.69 4.83 -9.16
N LEU A 85 -8.76 4.22 -9.67
CA LEU A 85 -8.72 3.37 -10.85
C LEU A 85 -8.90 4.19 -12.13
N HIS A 86 -8.30 3.68 -13.19
CA HIS A 86 -8.41 4.19 -14.56
C HIS A 86 -8.80 3.05 -15.51
N GLU A 87 -9.37 3.38 -16.66
CA GLU A 87 -9.79 2.38 -17.67
C GLU A 87 -8.62 1.53 -18.18
N ASP A 88 -7.45 2.12 -18.31
CA ASP A 88 -6.21 1.46 -18.75
C ASP A 88 -5.45 0.74 -17.62
N ASP A 89 -5.99 0.71 -16.40
CA ASP A 89 -5.31 -0.02 -15.32
C ASP A 89 -5.37 -1.52 -15.59
N SER A 90 -4.19 -2.17 -15.53
CA SER A 90 -4.12 -3.63 -15.55
C SER A 90 -4.58 -4.23 -14.21
N LEU A 91 -4.84 -5.53 -14.22
CA LEU A 91 -5.18 -6.25 -13.01
C LEU A 91 -4.02 -6.20 -12.00
N PHE A 92 -2.78 -6.43 -12.45
CA PHE A 92 -1.58 -6.30 -11.62
C PHE A 92 -1.47 -4.91 -10.99
N GLU A 93 -1.55 -3.85 -11.80
CA GLU A 93 -1.43 -2.47 -11.32
C GLU A 93 -2.44 -2.16 -10.22
N THR A 94 -3.67 -2.63 -10.37
CA THR A 94 -4.72 -2.40 -9.37
C THR A 94 -4.49 -3.20 -8.09
N LEU A 95 -4.27 -4.51 -8.23
CA LEU A 95 -4.19 -5.40 -7.07
C LEU A 95 -2.98 -5.11 -6.20
N ILE A 96 -1.82 -4.82 -6.80
CA ILE A 96 -0.61 -4.54 -6.01
C ILE A 96 -0.71 -3.19 -5.28
N ARG A 97 -1.34 -2.16 -5.88
CA ARG A 97 -1.54 -0.87 -5.18
C ARG A 97 -2.40 -1.04 -3.92
N ILE A 98 -3.44 -1.87 -3.99
CA ILE A 98 -4.30 -2.18 -2.83
C ILE A 98 -3.52 -3.03 -1.81
N ALA A 99 -2.86 -4.09 -2.26
CA ALA A 99 -2.13 -5.02 -1.40
C ALA A 99 -0.98 -4.32 -0.66
N ALA A 100 -0.11 -3.57 -1.37
CA ALA A 100 1.03 -2.88 -0.77
C ALA A 100 0.58 -1.82 0.25
N ALA A 101 -0.49 -1.07 -0.03
CA ALA A 101 -1.06 -0.13 0.94
C ALA A 101 -1.58 -0.83 2.21
N ARG A 102 -2.19 -2.02 2.08
CA ARG A 102 -2.64 -2.84 3.21
C ARG A 102 -1.46 -3.43 3.99
N ILE A 103 -0.42 -3.90 3.31
CA ILE A 103 0.81 -4.41 3.95
C ILE A 103 1.47 -3.29 4.77
N ALA A 104 1.53 -2.08 4.22
CA ALA A 104 2.03 -0.89 4.91
C ALA A 104 1.14 -0.40 6.07
N LYS A 105 0.04 -1.09 6.38
CA LYS A 105 -0.93 -0.74 7.42
C LYS A 105 -1.64 0.60 7.19
N CYS A 106 -1.74 1.07 5.94
CA CYS A 106 -2.54 2.25 5.60
C CYS A 106 -4.04 1.95 5.71
N LYS A 107 -4.84 2.99 5.96
CA LYS A 107 -6.28 2.95 5.72
C LYS A 107 -6.52 3.06 4.22
N VAL A 108 -7.01 1.99 3.59
CA VAL A 108 -7.14 1.93 2.13
C VAL A 108 -8.56 2.21 1.70
N GLU A 109 -8.69 3.03 0.67
CA GLU A 109 -9.93 3.28 -0.07
C GLU A 109 -9.68 3.08 -1.56
N VAL A 110 -10.69 2.61 -2.29
CA VAL A 110 -10.66 2.50 -3.75
C VAL A 110 -11.70 3.45 -4.33
N SER A 111 -11.28 4.23 -5.31
CA SER A 111 -12.12 5.18 -6.02
C SER A 111 -12.29 4.77 -7.48
N LEU A 112 -13.53 4.53 -7.90
CA LEU A 112 -13.91 4.06 -9.24
C LEU A 112 -14.57 5.20 -10.02
N PRO A 113 -14.20 5.44 -11.29
CA PRO A 113 -15.05 6.20 -12.20
C PRO A 113 -16.44 5.57 -12.33
N PRO A 114 -17.53 6.36 -12.51
CA PRO A 114 -18.89 5.83 -12.53
C PRO A 114 -19.13 4.75 -13.60
N ASP A 115 -18.55 4.94 -14.79
CA ASP A 115 -18.80 4.08 -15.95
C ASP A 115 -17.70 3.02 -16.16
N LEU A 116 -16.82 2.84 -15.18
CA LEU A 116 -15.72 1.89 -15.31
C LEU A 116 -16.24 0.44 -15.25
N ASN A 117 -16.22 -0.23 -16.41
CA ASN A 117 -16.61 -1.63 -16.56
C ASN A 117 -15.56 -2.39 -17.38
N ASN A 118 -14.51 -2.85 -16.74
CA ASN A 118 -13.40 -3.58 -17.37
C ASN A 118 -13.11 -4.90 -16.62
N SER A 119 -12.06 -5.61 -17.03
CA SER A 119 -11.63 -6.87 -16.42
C SER A 119 -11.30 -6.70 -14.92
N VAL A 120 -10.77 -5.54 -14.54
CA VAL A 120 -10.40 -5.22 -13.14
C VAL A 120 -11.62 -5.13 -12.24
N THR A 121 -12.65 -4.35 -12.65
CA THR A 121 -13.89 -4.22 -11.86
C THR A 121 -14.62 -5.54 -11.75
N LYS A 122 -14.63 -6.34 -12.82
CA LYS A 122 -15.20 -7.69 -12.83
C LYS A 122 -14.45 -8.63 -11.87
N PHE A 123 -13.12 -8.53 -11.82
CA PHE A 123 -12.31 -9.32 -10.87
C PHE A 123 -12.57 -8.90 -9.44
N LEU A 124 -12.60 -7.59 -9.15
CA LEU A 124 -12.86 -7.08 -7.79
C LEU A 124 -14.25 -7.48 -7.26
N ALA A 125 -15.22 -7.70 -8.15
CA ALA A 125 -16.55 -8.19 -7.81
C ALA A 125 -16.60 -9.69 -7.46
N LYS A 126 -15.61 -10.47 -7.90
CA LYS A 126 -15.50 -11.92 -7.56
C LYS A 126 -15.03 -12.13 -6.12
N THR A 127 -15.19 -13.36 -5.64
CA THR A 127 -14.80 -13.78 -4.27
C THR A 127 -13.34 -13.42 -3.96
N GLU A 128 -12.44 -13.65 -4.92
CA GLU A 128 -11.01 -13.39 -4.80
C GLU A 128 -10.70 -11.90 -4.62
N GLY A 129 -11.31 -11.06 -5.44
CA GLY A 129 -11.17 -9.60 -5.35
C GLY A 129 -11.80 -9.04 -4.06
N LYS A 130 -12.96 -9.56 -3.68
CA LYS A 130 -13.63 -9.17 -2.42
C LYS A 130 -12.78 -9.45 -1.19
N ARG A 131 -12.06 -10.57 -1.15
CA ARG A 131 -11.11 -10.87 -0.04
C ARG A 131 -9.97 -9.87 0.03
N LEU A 132 -9.41 -9.46 -1.12
CA LEU A 132 -8.40 -8.40 -1.14
C LEU A 132 -8.97 -7.06 -0.66
N CYS A 133 -10.23 -6.78 -0.97
CA CYS A 133 -10.93 -5.55 -0.59
C CYS A 133 -11.68 -5.66 0.76
N GLU A 134 -11.48 -6.74 1.52
CA GLU A 134 -12.03 -6.84 2.86
C GLU A 134 -11.54 -5.67 3.73
N SER A 135 -12.47 -4.95 4.35
CA SER A 135 -12.22 -3.72 5.11
C SER A 135 -11.77 -2.51 4.25
N VAL A 136 -11.78 -2.61 2.92
CA VAL A 136 -11.50 -1.52 2.00
C VAL A 136 -12.82 -0.86 1.58
N LYS A 137 -12.93 0.46 1.77
CA LYS A 137 -14.09 1.21 1.28
C LYS A 137 -13.95 1.47 -0.22
N ILE A 138 -15.01 1.17 -0.96
CA ILE A 138 -15.05 1.40 -2.41
C ILE A 138 -16.06 2.52 -2.70
N TYR A 139 -15.61 3.56 -3.39
CA TYR A 139 -16.42 4.70 -3.80
C TYR A 139 -16.56 4.72 -5.32
N THR A 140 -17.77 4.92 -5.81
CA THR A 140 -18.01 5.28 -7.22
C THR A 140 -18.21 6.78 -7.29
N GLU A 141 -17.27 7.49 -7.90
CA GLU A 141 -17.25 8.96 -7.91
C GLU A 141 -16.57 9.52 -9.16
N THR A 142 -17.00 10.69 -9.62
CA THR A 142 -16.34 11.44 -10.68
C THR A 142 -15.05 12.10 -10.18
N ASP A 143 -14.21 12.60 -11.10
CA ASP A 143 -12.98 13.30 -10.72
C ASP A 143 -13.26 14.61 -9.95
N GLU A 144 -14.38 15.28 -10.23
CA GLU A 144 -14.80 16.48 -9.49
C GLU A 144 -15.17 16.14 -8.05
N LYS A 145 -15.89 15.02 -7.82
CA LYS A 145 -16.22 14.54 -6.47
C LYS A 145 -14.96 14.12 -5.72
N LEU A 146 -14.06 13.40 -6.37
CA LEU A 146 -12.78 13.01 -5.79
C LEU A 146 -11.94 14.25 -5.45
N ALA A 147 -11.87 15.26 -6.34
CA ALA A 147 -11.18 16.52 -6.08
C ALA A 147 -11.76 17.27 -4.87
N LYS A 148 -13.09 17.32 -4.74
CA LYS A 148 -13.75 17.90 -3.56
C LYS A 148 -13.41 17.13 -2.29
N ARG A 149 -13.43 15.79 -2.34
CA ARG A 149 -13.08 14.94 -1.20
C ARG A 149 -11.60 15.05 -0.83
N LEU A 150 -10.72 15.22 -1.82
CA LEU A 150 -9.30 15.50 -1.60
C LEU A 150 -9.09 16.82 -0.85
N MET A 151 -9.92 17.85 -1.15
CA MET A 151 -9.86 19.14 -0.49
C MET A 151 -10.50 19.16 0.91
N ALA A 152 -11.23 18.12 1.32
CA ALA A 152 -11.78 18.03 2.65
C ALA A 152 -10.67 17.91 3.70
N THR A 153 -10.78 18.71 4.77
CA THR A 153 -9.82 18.75 5.89
C THR A 153 -10.36 18.09 7.15
N GLU A 154 -11.64 17.69 7.14
CA GLU A 154 -12.27 17.05 8.30
C GLU A 154 -11.62 15.73 8.66
N SER A 155 -11.37 15.56 9.95
CA SER A 155 -10.84 14.32 10.52
C SER A 155 -11.76 13.15 10.16
N GLY A 156 -11.20 12.12 9.54
CA GLY A 156 -11.93 10.92 9.13
C GLY A 156 -12.30 10.86 7.64
N THR A 157 -12.50 11.98 6.95
CA THR A 157 -12.76 12.04 5.49
C THR A 157 -11.52 12.40 4.69
N ALA A 158 -10.55 13.07 5.31
CA ALA A 158 -9.33 13.53 4.66
C ALA A 158 -8.56 12.37 3.99
N ILE A 159 -8.14 12.58 2.74
CA ILE A 159 -7.23 11.72 2.00
C ILE A 159 -5.82 12.23 2.25
N ASP A 160 -4.91 11.36 2.70
CA ASP A 160 -3.51 11.74 2.92
C ASP A 160 -2.66 11.57 1.67
N ARG A 161 -2.98 10.56 0.86
CA ARG A 161 -2.28 10.29 -0.41
C ARG A 161 -3.22 9.71 -1.44
N LEU A 162 -3.17 10.24 -2.67
CA LEU A 162 -3.76 9.60 -3.84
C LEU A 162 -2.73 8.67 -4.50
N ARG A 163 -3.20 7.52 -5.00
CA ARG A 163 -2.37 6.55 -5.71
C ARG A 163 -2.96 6.22 -7.08
N TYR A 164 -2.29 6.68 -8.13
CA TYR A 164 -2.53 6.33 -9.53
C TYR A 164 -1.47 5.34 -10.01
N ALA A 165 -1.76 4.61 -11.11
CA ALA A 165 -0.81 3.67 -11.69
C ALA A 165 0.16 4.32 -12.69
N HIS A 166 -0.21 5.47 -13.27
CA HIS A 166 0.60 6.17 -14.25
C HIS A 166 0.43 7.70 -14.14
N PRO A 167 1.47 8.51 -14.41
CA PRO A 167 1.37 9.98 -14.35
C PRO A 167 0.33 10.54 -15.33
N ASP A 168 0.21 9.99 -16.53
CA ASP A 168 -0.70 10.47 -17.57
C ASP A 168 -2.19 10.15 -17.28
N ARG A 169 -2.45 9.29 -16.30
CA ARG A 169 -3.81 8.93 -15.84
C ARG A 169 -4.35 9.89 -14.78
N VAL A 170 -3.59 10.92 -14.40
CA VAL A 170 -4.01 11.88 -13.36
C VAL A 170 -4.68 13.09 -14.03
N PRO A 171 -5.99 13.31 -13.82
CA PRO A 171 -6.69 14.44 -14.41
C PRO A 171 -6.17 15.79 -13.88
N LYS A 172 -6.24 16.83 -14.74
CA LYS A 172 -5.80 18.19 -14.40
C LYS A 172 -6.48 18.73 -13.13
N ILE A 173 -7.77 18.44 -12.94
CA ILE A 173 -8.53 18.87 -11.75
C ILE A 173 -7.96 18.27 -10.46
N ILE A 174 -7.48 17.04 -10.50
CA ILE A 174 -6.84 16.37 -9.36
C ILE A 174 -5.48 17.01 -9.05
N HIS A 175 -4.67 17.32 -10.07
CA HIS A 175 -3.42 18.07 -9.88
C HIS A 175 -3.66 19.44 -9.23
N GLN A 176 -4.67 20.16 -9.69
CA GLN A 176 -5.03 21.47 -9.13
C GLN A 176 -5.49 21.38 -7.67
N ALA A 177 -6.34 20.40 -7.35
CA ALA A 177 -6.81 20.17 -5.98
C ALA A 177 -5.65 19.76 -5.05
N SER A 178 -4.78 18.90 -5.50
CA SER A 178 -3.60 18.44 -4.77
C SER A 178 -2.62 19.59 -4.48
N ALA A 179 -2.33 20.41 -5.48
CA ALA A 179 -1.41 21.55 -5.36
C ALA A 179 -1.90 22.59 -4.33
N LYS A 180 -3.23 22.87 -4.27
CA LYS A 180 -3.80 23.82 -3.32
C LYS A 180 -3.57 23.44 -1.85
N LEU A 181 -3.42 22.16 -1.55
CA LEU A 181 -3.30 21.64 -0.20
C LEU A 181 -1.94 21.01 0.10
N GLY A 182 -1.00 21.01 -0.85
CA GLY A 182 0.28 20.35 -0.72
C GLY A 182 0.17 18.83 -0.56
N LYS A 183 -0.93 18.21 -1.00
CA LYS A 183 -1.12 16.76 -0.89
C LYS A 183 -0.39 16.02 -1.99
N HIS A 184 0.25 14.91 -1.63
CA HIS A 184 1.04 14.14 -2.58
C HIS A 184 0.18 13.18 -3.42
N ILE A 185 0.42 13.19 -4.75
CA ILE A 185 -0.11 12.20 -5.69
C ILE A 185 1.01 11.22 -6.04
N SER A 186 0.94 10.00 -5.54
CA SER A 186 1.83 8.92 -5.96
C SER A 186 1.33 8.35 -7.29
N ARG A 187 2.09 8.54 -8.38
CA ARG A 187 1.65 8.28 -9.76
C ARG A 187 2.64 7.47 -10.61
N HIS A 188 3.55 6.79 -9.97
CA HIS A 188 4.50 5.93 -10.67
C HIS A 188 3.88 4.57 -10.97
N VAL A 189 4.36 3.94 -12.04
CA VAL A 189 3.96 2.57 -12.39
C VAL A 189 4.27 1.65 -11.22
N PRO A 190 3.31 0.80 -10.81
CA PRO A 190 3.51 -0.18 -9.76
C PRO A 190 4.60 -1.19 -10.11
N LEU A 191 5.37 -1.60 -9.12
CA LEU A 191 6.51 -2.48 -9.28
C LEU A 191 6.29 -3.82 -8.56
N THR A 192 6.92 -4.87 -9.09
CA THR A 192 7.01 -6.17 -8.41
C THR A 192 8.04 -6.16 -7.28
N GLU A 193 8.98 -5.22 -7.32
CA GLU A 193 9.99 -5.02 -6.28
C GLU A 193 9.37 -4.36 -5.05
N GLY A 194 9.18 -5.15 -4.01
CA GLY A 194 8.46 -4.74 -2.81
C GLY A 194 9.11 -3.59 -2.06
N ARG A 195 10.44 -3.56 -1.99
CA ARG A 195 11.15 -2.49 -1.28
C ARG A 195 10.84 -1.11 -1.86
N ILE A 196 10.84 -1.00 -3.19
CA ILE A 196 10.57 0.27 -3.88
C ILE A 196 9.07 0.59 -3.86
N GLU A 197 8.20 -0.42 -4.10
CA GLU A 197 6.75 -0.19 -4.09
C GLU A 197 6.24 0.26 -2.72
N MET A 198 6.75 -0.35 -1.63
CA MET A 198 6.34 -0.05 -0.26
C MET A 198 6.63 1.39 0.17
N LEU A 199 7.71 2.01 -0.30
CA LEU A 199 8.06 3.41 0.00
C LEU A 199 6.97 4.40 -0.44
N ARG A 200 6.08 4.01 -1.34
CA ARG A 200 4.96 4.84 -1.78
C ARG A 200 3.84 4.96 -0.74
N TYR A 201 3.85 4.09 0.27
CA TYR A 201 2.80 3.97 1.31
C TYR A 201 3.34 4.29 2.70
N LEU A 202 4.62 4.55 2.80
CA LEU A 202 5.33 4.81 4.04
C LEU A 202 5.85 6.26 4.08
N ARG A 203 6.11 6.73 5.28
CA ARG A 203 6.84 7.96 5.57
C ARG A 203 7.92 7.67 6.59
N GLU A 204 9.04 8.28 6.41
CA GLU A 204 10.17 8.19 7.34
C GLU A 204 9.93 9.07 8.55
N GLN A 205 10.35 8.58 9.70
CA GLN A 205 10.41 9.35 10.94
C GLN A 205 11.76 9.13 11.60
N SER A 206 12.43 10.22 11.93
CA SER A 206 13.63 10.22 12.75
C SER A 206 13.34 10.91 14.08
N ILE A 207 13.74 10.29 15.18
CA ILE A 207 13.57 10.81 16.54
C ILE A 207 14.95 10.78 17.19
N SER A 208 15.42 11.95 17.67
CA SER A 208 16.64 12.05 18.45
C SER A 208 16.28 12.38 19.89
N ILE A 209 16.75 11.57 20.81
CA ILE A 209 16.54 11.73 22.25
C ILE A 209 17.93 11.88 22.88
N ASP A 210 18.21 13.07 23.40
CA ASP A 210 19.45 13.38 24.11
C ASP A 210 19.20 13.31 25.61
N TYR A 211 19.95 12.47 26.30
CA TYR A 211 19.88 12.33 27.75
C TYR A 211 21.24 12.60 28.46
N HIS A 212 22.14 13.33 27.78
CA HIS A 212 23.32 13.85 28.42
C HIS A 212 22.94 14.85 29.52
N ARG A 213 23.37 14.58 30.71
CA ARG A 213 23.37 15.61 31.80
C ARG A 213 24.47 16.61 31.47
N TYR A 214 24.09 17.77 31.01
CA TYR A 214 24.99 18.93 30.98
C TYR A 214 25.17 19.43 32.41
N GLY A 215 26.37 19.35 32.91
CA GLY A 215 26.79 20.06 34.13
C GLY A 215 26.88 19.20 35.39
N ASN A 216 28.05 18.91 35.74
CA ASN A 216 28.60 19.04 37.08
C ASN A 216 29.84 19.89 36.95
#